data_e81570785d492497a1a5b4441485fa41
#
_entry.id   e81570785d492497a1a5b4441485fa41
#
_cell.length_a   1.000
_cell.length_b   1.000
_cell.length_c   1.000
_cell.angle_alpha   90.00
_cell.angle_beta   90.00
_cell.angle_gamma   90.00
#
_symmetry.space_group_name_H-M   'P 1'
#
loop_
_entity.id
_entity.type
_entity.pdbx_description
1 polymer ?
#
loop_
_entity_poly.entity_id
_entity_poly.type
_entity_poly.pdbx_seq_one_letter_code
_entity_poly.pdbx_strand_id
1 'polypeptide(L)'
;IKRHSIPVYVSLATRQSFAMEWSIKLAHSFTPYQPVMIGDLSITALPKYHDAADPHSFLVTHQTTTVGVFTDMGRVCKHLINNFKQCHAAILESNYDEEMLETGSYPIHLKNRIRGGMGHISNRQALQLFMEHRPAFMSHLVLGHLSYNNNKPSIVENLFQAVAGNTKIVVASRYRESEAFSISAGA
;
A
#
# COMPACT_ATOMS: atom_id res chain seq x y z
N ILE A 1 15.11 0.55 -15.82
CA ILE A 1 14.61 1.48 -16.85
C ILE A 1 15.48 1.37 -18.09
N LYS A 2 16.75 1.80 -18.06
CA LYS A 2 17.66 1.79 -19.23
C LYS A 2 17.83 0.40 -19.86
N ARG A 3 17.93 -0.66 -19.04
CA ARG A 3 18.18 -2.04 -19.51
C ARG A 3 17.01 -2.64 -20.31
N HIS A 4 15.76 -2.25 -20.00
CA HIS A 4 14.58 -2.87 -20.58
C HIS A 4 13.68 -1.90 -21.32
N SER A 5 14.08 -0.63 -21.47
CA SER A 5 13.30 0.43 -22.13
C SER A 5 11.85 0.56 -21.63
N ILE A 6 11.64 0.33 -20.34
CA ILE A 6 10.30 0.37 -19.71
C ILE A 6 9.93 1.81 -19.38
N PRO A 7 8.76 2.31 -19.81
CA PRO A 7 8.24 3.59 -19.37
C PRO A 7 8.06 3.66 -17.85
N VAL A 8 8.38 4.80 -17.26
CA VAL A 8 8.25 5.05 -15.83
C VAL A 8 7.39 6.28 -15.62
N TYR A 9 6.36 6.13 -14.82
CA TYR A 9 5.53 7.23 -14.36
C TYR A 9 5.99 7.67 -12.98
N VAL A 10 6.36 8.93 -12.83
CA VAL A 10 6.95 9.47 -11.59
C VAL A 10 6.46 10.90 -11.38
N SER A 11 6.17 11.28 -10.14
CA SER A 11 5.82 12.66 -9.85
C SER A 11 7.01 13.61 -10.04
N LEU A 12 6.74 14.87 -10.34
CA LEU A 12 7.78 15.85 -10.60
C LEU A 12 8.72 16.01 -9.39
N ALA A 13 8.16 16.10 -8.18
CA ALA A 13 8.95 16.28 -6.97
C ALA A 13 9.82 15.05 -6.66
N THR A 14 9.29 13.83 -6.83
CA THR A 14 10.10 12.61 -6.71
C THR A 14 11.22 12.59 -7.75
N ARG A 15 10.92 12.96 -9.00
CA ARG A 15 11.93 13.02 -10.06
C ARG A 15 13.06 14.01 -9.73
N GLN A 16 12.72 15.16 -9.17
CA GLN A 16 13.69 16.20 -8.79
C GLN A 16 14.54 15.80 -7.57
N SER A 17 13.99 15.01 -6.65
CA SER A 17 14.71 14.55 -5.45
C SER A 17 15.71 13.41 -5.72
N PHE A 18 15.61 12.75 -6.87
CA PHE A 18 16.54 11.69 -7.28
C PHE A 18 17.71 12.24 -8.08
N ALA A 19 18.93 11.97 -7.64
CA ALA A 19 20.17 12.30 -8.36
C ALA A 19 20.44 11.38 -9.58
N MET A 20 19.39 10.82 -10.19
CA MET A 20 19.50 9.95 -11.37
C MET A 20 19.20 10.72 -12.65
N GLU A 21 20.03 10.48 -13.68
CA GLU A 21 19.66 10.87 -15.03
C GLU A 21 18.49 10.04 -15.55
N TRP A 22 17.33 10.67 -15.63
CA TRP A 22 16.13 10.09 -16.22
C TRP A 22 16.20 10.21 -17.74
N SER A 23 15.99 9.12 -18.46
CA SER A 23 15.75 9.19 -19.89
C SER A 23 14.45 9.96 -20.13
N ILE A 24 14.53 11.13 -20.75
CA ILE A 24 13.37 11.99 -21.04
C ILE A 24 12.30 11.23 -21.85
N LYS A 25 12.73 10.29 -22.71
CA LYS A 25 11.82 9.48 -23.54
C LYS A 25 11.04 8.41 -22.75
N LEU A 26 11.53 8.03 -21.57
CA LEU A 26 10.95 6.95 -20.78
C LEU A 26 10.31 7.43 -19.47
N ALA A 27 10.59 8.65 -19.03
CA ALA A 27 10.05 9.20 -17.80
C ALA A 27 8.86 10.12 -18.10
N HIS A 28 7.70 9.72 -17.63
CA HIS A 28 6.45 10.45 -17.75
C HIS A 28 6.02 10.97 -16.39
N SER A 29 5.51 12.20 -16.34
CA SER A 29 4.92 12.73 -15.11
C SER A 29 3.45 12.35 -15.02
N PHE A 30 2.97 12.17 -13.77
CA PHE A 30 1.54 12.06 -13.48
C PHE A 30 1.08 13.20 -12.57
N THR A 31 -0.20 13.46 -12.59
CA THR A 31 -0.86 14.40 -11.67
C THR A 31 -1.75 13.60 -10.71
N PRO A 32 -1.71 13.86 -9.39
CA PRO A 32 -2.61 13.21 -8.43
C PRO A 32 -4.08 13.33 -8.85
N TYR A 33 -4.84 12.27 -8.62
CA TYR A 33 -6.26 12.12 -8.96
C TYR A 33 -6.59 12.10 -10.46
N GLN A 34 -5.62 12.32 -11.34
CA GLN A 34 -5.81 12.18 -12.78
C GLN A 34 -5.34 10.78 -13.21
N PRO A 35 -6.20 9.97 -13.84
CA PRO A 35 -5.84 8.63 -14.23
C PRO A 35 -4.83 8.63 -15.38
N VAL A 36 -3.86 7.74 -15.30
CA VAL A 36 -2.94 7.40 -16.38
C VAL A 36 -3.39 6.07 -16.98
N MET A 37 -3.61 6.05 -18.29
CA MET A 37 -3.98 4.83 -19.01
C MET A 37 -2.73 4.03 -19.39
N ILE A 38 -2.69 2.75 -19.04
CA ILE A 38 -1.64 1.81 -19.43
C ILE A 38 -2.34 0.57 -20.02
N GLY A 39 -2.49 0.53 -21.33
CA GLY A 39 -3.40 -0.42 -21.98
C GLY A 39 -4.83 -0.21 -21.47
N ASP A 40 -5.47 -1.28 -21.01
CA ASP A 40 -6.83 -1.24 -20.46
C ASP A 40 -6.88 -0.91 -18.97
N LEU A 41 -5.73 -0.65 -18.34
CA LEU A 41 -5.65 -0.29 -16.93
C LEU A 41 -5.66 1.23 -16.76
N SER A 42 -6.50 1.70 -15.84
CA SER A 42 -6.53 3.08 -15.35
C SER A 42 -5.80 3.15 -14.01
N ILE A 43 -4.72 3.91 -13.94
CA ILE A 43 -3.89 4.04 -12.74
C ILE A 43 -4.08 5.44 -12.15
N THR A 44 -4.62 5.54 -10.95
CA THR A 44 -4.83 6.82 -10.25
C THR A 44 -3.91 6.92 -9.04
N ALA A 45 -3.07 7.97 -9.01
CA ALA A 45 -2.21 8.27 -7.88
C ALA A 45 -2.96 9.09 -6.82
N LEU A 46 -2.83 8.69 -5.56
CA LEU A 46 -3.49 9.30 -4.41
C LEU A 46 -2.44 9.81 -3.42
N PRO A 47 -2.37 11.12 -3.15
CA PRO A 47 -1.47 11.64 -2.12
C PRO A 47 -1.72 11.00 -0.76
N LYS A 48 -0.66 10.73 -0.03
CA LYS A 48 -0.71 10.12 1.31
C LYS A 48 0.24 10.82 2.28
N TYR A 49 0.12 10.51 3.55
CA TYR A 49 1.05 10.97 4.58
C TYR A 49 2.20 9.97 4.72
N HIS A 50 3.41 10.38 4.34
CA HIS A 50 4.64 9.63 4.54
C HIS A 50 5.84 10.58 4.45
N ASP A 51 6.97 10.23 5.06
CA ASP A 51 8.18 11.03 5.07
C ASP A 51 9.05 10.84 3.81
N ALA A 52 8.43 11.04 2.65
CA ALA A 52 9.05 11.01 1.34
C ALA A 52 8.81 12.32 0.58
N ALA A 53 9.52 12.54 -0.52
CA ALA A 53 9.45 13.79 -1.28
C ALA A 53 8.04 14.07 -1.84
N ASP A 54 7.36 13.03 -2.32
CA ASP A 54 6.00 13.15 -2.86
C ASP A 54 5.32 11.77 -2.86
N PRO A 55 4.83 11.33 -1.68
CA PRO A 55 4.36 9.96 -1.49
C PRO A 55 2.94 9.77 -2.03
N HIS A 56 2.73 8.68 -2.76
CA HIS A 56 1.44 8.32 -3.32
C HIS A 56 1.08 6.85 -3.05
N SER A 57 -0.18 6.60 -2.81
CA SER A 57 -0.84 5.30 -2.98
C SER A 57 -1.45 5.23 -4.37
N PHE A 58 -1.89 4.05 -4.81
CA PHE A 58 -2.42 3.90 -6.16
C PHE A 58 -3.71 3.08 -6.17
N LEU A 59 -4.63 3.47 -7.06
CA LEU A 59 -5.73 2.61 -7.50
C LEU A 59 -5.40 2.12 -8.91
N VAL A 60 -5.56 0.84 -9.12
CA VAL A 60 -5.46 0.17 -10.41
C VAL A 60 -6.84 -0.33 -10.77
N THR A 61 -7.44 0.23 -11.81
CA THR A 61 -8.81 -0.12 -12.21
C THR A 61 -8.80 -0.72 -13.63
N HIS A 62 -9.47 -1.84 -13.79
CA HIS A 62 -9.80 -2.44 -15.07
C HIS A 62 -11.30 -2.61 -15.14
N GLN A 63 -11.94 -1.96 -16.11
CA GLN A 63 -13.40 -1.92 -16.21
C GLN A 63 -14.04 -1.47 -14.86
N THR A 64 -14.77 -2.35 -14.19
CA THR A 64 -15.43 -2.10 -12.90
C THR A 64 -14.62 -2.61 -11.70
N THR A 65 -13.51 -3.32 -11.92
CA THR A 65 -12.70 -3.92 -10.85
C THR A 65 -11.56 -2.99 -10.44
N THR A 66 -11.48 -2.66 -9.15
CA THR A 66 -10.47 -1.77 -8.59
C THR A 66 -9.61 -2.50 -7.56
N VAL A 67 -8.30 -2.38 -7.69
CA VAL A 67 -7.29 -2.85 -6.73
C VAL A 67 -6.57 -1.65 -6.14
N GLY A 68 -6.53 -1.55 -4.82
CA GLY A 68 -5.80 -0.51 -4.12
C GLY A 68 -4.39 -0.95 -3.71
N VAL A 69 -3.40 -0.06 -3.82
CA VAL A 69 -2.04 -0.28 -3.31
C VAL A 69 -1.74 0.80 -2.28
N PHE A 70 -1.75 0.40 -1.01
CA PHE A 70 -1.65 1.27 0.16
C PHE A 70 -0.49 0.83 1.06
N THR A 71 0.73 1.17 0.65
CA THR A 71 1.98 0.93 1.42
C THR A 71 2.60 2.26 1.83
N ASP A 72 3.56 2.26 2.73
CA ASP A 72 4.24 3.47 3.21
C ASP A 72 3.26 4.53 3.70
N MET A 73 2.38 4.16 4.60
CA MET A 73 1.32 5.03 5.11
C MET A 73 1.62 5.49 6.52
N GLY A 74 1.86 6.77 6.71
CA GLY A 74 2.09 7.33 8.04
C GLY A 74 0.83 7.32 8.93
N ARG A 75 -0.36 7.43 8.32
CA ARG A 75 -1.64 7.41 9.06
C ARG A 75 -2.83 7.08 8.16
N VAL A 76 -3.87 6.53 8.77
CA VAL A 76 -5.19 6.39 8.15
C VAL A 76 -5.88 7.77 8.09
N CYS A 77 -6.32 8.18 6.92
CA CYS A 77 -7.00 9.47 6.70
C CYS A 77 -8.27 9.30 5.87
N LYS A 78 -9.11 10.33 5.82
CA LYS A 78 -10.38 10.29 5.06
C LYS A 78 -10.18 9.91 3.57
N HIS A 79 -9.13 10.40 2.93
CA HIS A 79 -8.84 10.04 1.54
C HIS A 79 -8.54 8.55 1.38
N LEU A 80 -7.71 7.98 2.25
CA LEU A 80 -7.45 6.55 2.25
C LEU A 80 -8.75 5.76 2.44
N ILE A 81 -9.54 6.10 3.44
CA ILE A 81 -10.81 5.42 3.75
C ILE A 81 -11.75 5.44 2.54
N ASN A 82 -11.95 6.60 1.91
CA ASN A 82 -12.84 6.74 0.77
C ASN A 82 -12.41 5.91 -0.44
N ASN A 83 -11.11 5.79 -0.66
CA ASN A 83 -10.56 4.99 -1.75
C ASN A 83 -10.53 3.49 -1.41
N PHE A 84 -10.26 3.13 -0.15
CA PHE A 84 -10.29 1.75 0.32
C PHE A 84 -11.68 1.12 0.17
N LYS A 85 -12.75 1.89 0.43
CA LYS A 85 -14.15 1.45 0.28
C LYS A 85 -14.55 1.08 -1.16
N GLN A 86 -13.75 1.41 -2.16
CA GLN A 86 -14.02 1.11 -3.57
C GLN A 86 -13.27 -0.13 -4.07
N CYS A 87 -12.40 -0.72 -3.24
CA CYS A 87 -11.48 -1.75 -3.68
C CYS A 87 -12.11 -3.15 -3.63
N HIS A 88 -12.06 -3.86 -4.73
CA HIS A 88 -12.38 -5.29 -4.83
C HIS A 88 -11.26 -6.16 -4.24
N ALA A 89 -10.04 -5.63 -4.27
CA ALA A 89 -8.91 -6.15 -3.52
C ALA A 89 -7.97 -5.00 -3.11
N ALA A 90 -7.15 -5.20 -2.08
CA ALA A 90 -6.17 -4.23 -1.68
C ALA A 90 -4.87 -4.89 -1.24
N ILE A 91 -3.74 -4.24 -1.56
CA ILE A 91 -2.46 -4.43 -0.90
C ILE A 91 -2.39 -3.35 0.18
N LEU A 92 -2.40 -3.75 1.44
CA LEU A 92 -2.46 -2.87 2.59
C LEU A 92 -1.22 -3.05 3.46
N GLU A 93 -0.62 -1.94 3.86
CA GLU A 93 0.45 -1.97 4.85
C GLU A 93 -0.05 -2.51 6.20
N SER A 94 0.76 -3.38 6.80
CA SER A 94 0.68 -3.81 8.18
C SER A 94 2.11 -3.85 8.72
N ASN A 95 2.66 -2.65 9.04
CA ASN A 95 4.10 -2.52 9.17
C ASN A 95 4.62 -3.08 10.47
N TYR A 96 4.07 -2.69 11.61
CA TYR A 96 4.62 -3.08 12.90
C TYR A 96 3.55 -3.54 13.89
N ASP A 97 3.95 -4.46 14.74
CA ASP A 97 3.25 -4.78 15.98
C ASP A 97 3.66 -3.76 17.04
N GLU A 98 2.69 -3.21 17.76
CA GLU A 98 2.92 -2.09 18.70
C GLU A 98 3.80 -2.52 19.88
N GLU A 99 3.61 -3.72 20.40
CA GLU A 99 4.41 -4.25 21.53
C GLU A 99 5.85 -4.57 21.05
N MET A 100 6.01 -5.19 19.88
CA MET A 100 7.34 -5.44 19.31
C MET A 100 8.10 -4.13 19.03
N LEU A 101 7.43 -3.10 18.53
CA LEU A 101 8.07 -1.80 18.33
C LEU A 101 8.49 -1.18 19.66
N GLU A 102 7.63 -1.22 20.69
CA GLU A 102 7.92 -0.61 21.99
C GLU A 102 9.05 -1.31 22.72
N THR A 103 9.04 -2.65 22.77
CA THR A 103 10.05 -3.46 23.44
C THR A 103 11.31 -3.72 22.62
N GLY A 104 11.24 -3.51 21.29
CA GLY A 104 12.33 -3.77 20.36
C GLY A 104 13.54 -2.86 20.54
N SER A 105 14.65 -3.25 19.91
CA SER A 105 15.96 -2.61 20.06
C SER A 105 16.11 -1.25 19.34
N TYR A 106 15.11 -0.78 18.62
CA TYR A 106 15.20 0.51 17.93
C TYR A 106 15.33 1.68 18.92
N PRO A 107 16.19 2.66 18.62
CA PRO A 107 16.30 3.85 19.45
C PRO A 107 15.00 4.66 19.43
N ILE A 108 14.73 5.38 20.50
CA ILE A 108 13.46 6.08 20.72
C ILE A 108 13.09 7.06 19.59
N HIS A 109 14.06 7.75 19.00
CA HIS A 109 13.80 8.67 17.89
C HIS A 109 13.27 7.93 16.65
N LEU A 110 13.77 6.69 16.38
CA LEU A 110 13.29 5.88 15.26
C LEU A 110 11.88 5.32 15.54
N LYS A 111 11.62 4.86 16.78
CA LYS A 111 10.27 4.45 17.20
C LYS A 111 9.27 5.60 17.02
N ASN A 112 9.65 6.80 17.46
CA ASN A 112 8.80 7.99 17.32
C ASN A 112 8.59 8.38 15.85
N ARG A 113 9.59 8.27 15.00
CA ARG A 113 9.44 8.47 13.55
C ARG A 113 8.44 7.47 12.95
N ILE A 114 8.58 6.18 13.26
CA ILE A 114 7.73 5.11 12.72
C ILE A 114 6.26 5.36 13.07
N ARG A 115 5.93 5.61 14.34
CA ARG A 115 4.56 5.79 14.83
C ARG A 115 4.03 7.22 14.74
N GLY A 116 4.83 8.16 14.29
CA GLY A 116 4.56 9.62 14.39
C GLY A 116 3.59 10.18 13.35
N GLY A 117 2.87 9.35 12.61
CA GLY A 117 1.88 9.80 11.62
C GLY A 117 2.44 10.18 10.25
N MET A 118 3.78 10.15 10.09
CA MET A 118 4.49 10.30 8.82
C MET A 118 5.37 9.09 8.49
N GLY A 119 5.51 8.12 9.42
CA GLY A 119 6.22 6.88 9.21
C GLY A 119 5.31 5.79 8.63
N HIS A 120 4.85 4.89 9.48
CA HIS A 120 4.06 3.72 9.07
C HIS A 120 2.85 3.48 9.98
N ILE A 121 1.88 2.70 9.50
CA ILE A 121 0.74 2.25 10.31
C ILE A 121 1.04 0.91 10.98
N SER A 122 0.49 0.75 12.19
CA SER A 122 0.58 -0.51 12.93
C SER A 122 -0.38 -1.57 12.41
N ASN A 123 -0.19 -2.83 12.85
CA ASN A 123 -1.12 -3.93 12.62
C ASN A 123 -2.55 -3.56 13.08
N ARG A 124 -2.67 -2.91 14.23
CA ARG A 124 -3.96 -2.49 14.80
C ARG A 124 -4.65 -1.42 13.97
N GLN A 125 -3.91 -0.42 13.50
CA GLN A 125 -4.46 0.63 12.61
C GLN A 125 -4.92 0.05 11.27
N ALA A 126 -4.15 -0.86 10.69
CA ALA A 126 -4.52 -1.56 9.46
C ALA A 126 -5.76 -2.45 9.67
N LEU A 127 -5.82 -3.18 10.79
CA LEU A 127 -6.96 -4.00 11.16
C LEU A 127 -8.22 -3.16 11.36
N GLN A 128 -8.13 -2.03 12.05
CA GLN A 128 -9.25 -1.11 12.25
C GLN A 128 -9.78 -0.59 10.92
N LEU A 129 -8.90 -0.14 10.00
CA LEU A 129 -9.29 0.27 8.66
C LEU A 129 -10.08 -0.84 7.93
N PHE A 130 -9.56 -2.06 7.98
CA PHE A 130 -10.20 -3.21 7.36
C PHE A 130 -11.57 -3.53 7.98
N MET A 131 -11.67 -3.60 9.29
CA MET A 131 -12.92 -3.93 9.98
C MET A 131 -14.02 -2.90 9.76
N GLU A 132 -13.67 -1.62 9.81
CA GLU A 132 -14.65 -0.53 9.75
C GLU A 132 -15.03 -0.12 8.32
N HIS A 133 -14.15 -0.38 7.35
CA HIS A 133 -14.27 0.26 6.04
C HIS A 133 -14.13 -0.67 4.83
N ARG A 134 -13.90 -1.98 5.01
CA ARG A 134 -13.89 -2.89 3.87
C ARG A 134 -15.27 -2.94 3.23
N PRO A 135 -15.38 -2.87 1.90
CA PRO A 135 -16.65 -3.10 1.24
C PRO A 135 -17.04 -4.59 1.28
N ALA A 136 -18.33 -4.87 1.27
CA ALA A 136 -18.82 -6.27 1.31
C ALA A 136 -18.33 -7.12 0.13
N PHE A 137 -18.04 -6.48 -0.99
CA PHE A 137 -17.53 -7.14 -2.21
C PHE A 137 -16.01 -7.32 -2.25
N MET A 138 -15.27 -6.91 -1.21
CA MET A 138 -13.81 -7.12 -1.18
C MET A 138 -13.47 -8.60 -1.10
N SER A 139 -12.89 -9.15 -2.17
CA SER A 139 -12.54 -10.57 -2.28
C SER A 139 -11.18 -10.91 -1.67
N HIS A 140 -10.20 -10.00 -1.75
CA HIS A 140 -8.83 -10.25 -1.29
C HIS A 140 -8.24 -9.06 -0.56
N LEU A 141 -7.51 -9.35 0.53
CA LEU A 141 -6.65 -8.38 1.22
C LEU A 141 -5.25 -8.99 1.32
N VAL A 142 -4.29 -8.34 0.67
CA VAL A 142 -2.87 -8.68 0.76
C VAL A 142 -2.22 -7.76 1.78
N LEU A 143 -1.75 -8.32 2.89
CA LEU A 143 -1.03 -7.58 3.92
C LEU A 143 0.45 -7.59 3.61
N GLY A 144 1.03 -6.42 3.42
CA GLY A 144 2.41 -6.27 3.01
C GLY A 144 3.16 -5.23 3.81
N HIS A 145 4.40 -4.95 3.39
CA HIS A 145 5.29 -3.96 3.99
C HIS A 145 5.56 -4.20 5.49
N LEU A 146 5.63 -5.48 5.90
CA LEU A 146 5.90 -5.86 7.28
C LEU A 146 7.34 -5.50 7.67
N SER A 147 7.52 -4.87 8.83
CA SER A 147 8.83 -4.60 9.42
C SER A 147 9.55 -5.91 9.74
N TYR A 148 10.82 -6.00 9.37
CA TYR A 148 11.64 -7.18 9.68
C TYR A 148 11.83 -7.38 11.18
N ASN A 149 12.07 -6.30 11.91
CA ASN A 149 12.41 -6.36 13.34
C ASN A 149 11.20 -6.19 14.28
N ASN A 150 10.14 -5.55 13.80
CA ASN A 150 9.02 -5.16 14.65
C ASN A 150 7.70 -5.78 14.20
N ASN A 151 7.74 -6.89 13.46
CA ASN A 151 6.54 -7.61 13.08
C ASN A 151 6.85 -9.09 12.79
N LYS A 152 5.81 -9.92 12.82
CA LYS A 152 5.86 -11.33 12.39
C LYS A 152 4.66 -11.63 11.51
N PRO A 153 4.84 -12.36 10.37
CA PRO A 153 3.72 -12.75 9.51
C PRO A 153 2.59 -13.48 10.27
N SER A 154 2.93 -14.33 11.24
CA SER A 154 1.94 -15.06 12.04
C SER A 154 1.07 -14.16 12.93
N ILE A 155 1.60 -13.05 13.45
CA ILE A 155 0.81 -12.07 14.21
C ILE A 155 -0.23 -11.44 13.29
N VAL A 156 0.20 -10.96 12.12
CA VAL A 156 -0.66 -10.32 11.14
C VAL A 156 -1.73 -11.30 10.64
N GLU A 157 -1.33 -12.51 10.28
CA GLU A 157 -2.24 -13.55 9.81
C GLU A 157 -3.34 -13.86 10.84
N ASN A 158 -2.98 -14.12 12.07
CA ASN A 158 -3.92 -14.42 13.15
C ASN A 158 -4.92 -13.26 13.39
N LEU A 159 -4.42 -12.02 13.41
CA LEU A 159 -5.26 -10.84 13.62
C LEU A 159 -6.32 -10.68 12.53
N PHE A 160 -5.94 -10.82 11.27
CA PHE A 160 -6.84 -10.56 10.16
C PHE A 160 -7.75 -11.75 9.83
N GLN A 161 -7.26 -12.99 9.99
CA GLN A 161 -8.08 -14.18 9.79
C GLN A 161 -9.27 -14.22 10.74
N ALA A 162 -9.12 -13.76 11.98
CA ALA A 162 -10.18 -13.73 12.99
C ALA A 162 -11.40 -12.88 12.56
N VAL A 163 -11.22 -11.93 11.63
CA VAL A 163 -12.24 -10.97 11.18
C VAL A 163 -12.44 -10.97 9.66
N ALA A 164 -11.84 -11.92 8.96
CA ALA A 164 -11.78 -11.97 7.50
C ALA A 164 -13.17 -12.01 6.82
N GLY A 165 -14.13 -12.73 7.41
CA GLY A 165 -15.40 -13.01 6.75
C GLY A 165 -15.19 -13.70 5.41
N ASN A 166 -15.73 -13.14 4.33
CA ASN A 166 -15.58 -13.68 2.97
C ASN A 166 -14.31 -13.17 2.24
N THR A 167 -13.52 -12.29 2.86
CA THR A 167 -12.30 -11.76 2.25
C THR A 167 -11.15 -12.73 2.46
N LYS A 168 -10.49 -13.17 1.38
CA LYS A 168 -9.27 -13.97 1.47
C LYS A 168 -8.12 -13.11 1.95
N ILE A 169 -7.53 -13.47 3.10
CA ILE A 169 -6.37 -12.80 3.66
C ILE A 169 -5.10 -13.47 3.15
N VAL A 170 -4.17 -12.68 2.64
CA VAL A 170 -2.85 -13.12 2.19
C VAL A 170 -1.80 -12.25 2.88
N VAL A 171 -0.84 -12.86 3.57
CA VAL A 171 0.32 -12.15 4.11
C VAL A 171 1.47 -12.30 3.12
N ALA A 172 1.90 -11.18 2.53
CA ALA A 172 2.97 -11.17 1.55
C ALA A 172 4.31 -11.57 2.16
N SER A 173 5.00 -12.50 1.50
CA SER A 173 6.33 -12.94 1.91
C SER A 173 7.42 -12.00 1.40
N ARG A 174 8.45 -11.80 2.19
CA ARG A 174 9.69 -11.11 1.79
C ARG A 174 10.56 -11.97 0.86
N TYR A 175 10.36 -13.28 0.86
CA TYR A 175 11.30 -14.24 0.30
C TYR A 175 10.76 -15.03 -0.89
N ARG A 176 9.45 -14.96 -1.13
CA ARG A 176 8.80 -15.69 -2.22
C ARG A 176 7.55 -14.95 -2.68
N GLU A 177 7.19 -15.14 -3.93
CA GLU A 177 5.91 -14.70 -4.49
C GLU A 177 4.73 -15.42 -3.84
N SER A 178 3.58 -14.77 -3.81
CA SER A 178 2.30 -15.41 -3.49
C SER A 178 1.77 -16.15 -4.72
N GLU A 179 0.82 -17.06 -4.51
CA GLU A 179 0.04 -17.62 -5.62
C GLU A 179 -0.68 -16.51 -6.38
N ALA A 180 -0.82 -16.69 -7.69
CA ALA A 180 -1.64 -15.81 -8.50
C ALA A 180 -3.13 -16.04 -8.19
N PHE A 181 -3.89 -14.96 -8.11
CA PHE A 181 -5.34 -15.01 -7.92
C PHE A 181 -6.03 -14.00 -8.84
N SER A 182 -7.24 -14.34 -9.25
CA SER A 182 -8.08 -13.47 -10.06
C SER A 182 -8.99 -12.63 -9.18
N ILE A 183 -9.18 -11.36 -9.57
CA ILE A 183 -10.09 -10.44 -8.92
C ILE A 183 -11.13 -10.05 -9.95
N SER A 184 -12.40 -10.28 -9.64
CA SER A 184 -13.53 -9.87 -10.47
C SER A 184 -14.45 -8.96 -9.66
N ALA A 185 -15.11 -7.99 -10.31
CA ALA A 185 -16.31 -7.41 -9.76
C ALA A 185 -17.30 -8.56 -9.63
N GLY A 186 -17.75 -8.88 -8.43
CA GLY A 186 -18.81 -9.88 -8.22
C GLY A 186 -20.02 -9.55 -9.11
N ALA A 187 -20.69 -10.59 -9.57
CA ALA A 187 -21.93 -10.46 -10.32
C ALA A 187 -23.00 -9.81 -9.46
#